data_a4ca948444db5301d875972aa104388c
#
_entry.id   a4ca948444db5301d875972aa104388c
#
_cell.length_a   1.000
_cell.length_b   1.000
_cell.length_c   1.000
_cell.angle_alpha   90.00
_cell.angle_beta   90.00
_cell.angle_gamma   90.00
#
_symmetry.space_group_name_H-M   'P 1'
#
loop_
_entity.id
_entity.type
_entity.pdbx_description
1 polymer ?
#
loop_
_entity_poly.entity_id
_entity_poly.type
_entity_poly.pdbx_seq_one_letter_code
_entity_poly.pdbx_strand_id
1 'polypeptide(L)'
;MLALMDEHFGFKHSMILILDDTKEYLDVLATYGYEKEGIGARIKVGVGVIGMVAKRKKLMRMANMRMQMSYMQAVKKEVVKSNNEKIKETVTLPGLKNVESQVAIPMQLDDELVGVFSVESEELNVFDKEDELIITILANQTASALQHANLYKLEQERLAELNTAHNELADLNLNLERKVEERTC
;
A
#
# COMPACT_ATOMS: atom_id res chain seq x y z
N MET A 1 4.31 -0.40 14.72
CA MET A 1 4.29 -1.77 14.19
C MET A 1 5.59 -2.13 13.50
N LEU A 2 6.06 -1.44 12.45
CA LEU A 2 7.29 -1.80 11.74
C LEU A 2 8.53 -1.84 12.65
N ALA A 3 8.70 -0.89 13.56
CA ALA A 3 9.78 -0.91 14.56
C ALA A 3 9.72 -2.12 15.51
N LEU A 4 8.52 -2.55 15.91
CA LEU A 4 8.34 -3.75 16.73
C LEU A 4 8.70 -5.04 15.97
N MET A 5 8.55 -5.04 14.66
CA MET A 5 8.97 -6.17 13.83
C MET A 5 10.48 -6.33 13.79
N ASP A 6 11.22 -5.22 13.80
CA ASP A 6 12.67 -5.26 13.93
C ASP A 6 13.07 -5.77 15.33
N GLU A 7 12.48 -5.20 16.38
CA GLU A 7 12.78 -5.53 17.77
C GLU A 7 12.52 -7.01 18.13
N HIS A 8 11.40 -7.57 17.65
CA HIS A 8 10.96 -8.92 18.05
C HIS A 8 11.31 -10.03 17.05
N PHE A 9 11.43 -9.69 15.76
CA PHE A 9 11.64 -10.68 14.70
C PHE A 9 12.90 -10.41 13.86
N GLY A 10 13.60 -9.29 14.10
CA GLY A 10 14.79 -8.92 13.34
C GLY A 10 14.52 -8.48 11.89
N PHE A 11 13.28 -8.09 11.56
CA PHE A 11 12.91 -7.59 10.24
C PHE A 11 13.31 -6.11 10.10
N LYS A 12 14.61 -5.90 9.90
CA LYS A 12 15.25 -4.58 9.93
C LYS A 12 14.74 -3.62 8.87
N HIS A 13 14.31 -4.12 7.71
CA HIS A 13 13.88 -3.30 6.59
C HIS A 13 12.51 -3.76 6.12
N SER A 14 11.52 -2.92 6.34
CA SER A 14 10.14 -3.24 6.00
C SER A 14 9.40 -2.05 5.42
N MET A 15 8.42 -2.31 4.53
CA MET A 15 7.60 -1.30 3.91
C MET A 15 6.17 -1.77 3.71
N ILE A 16 5.24 -0.82 3.82
CA ILE A 16 3.83 -1.00 3.54
C ILE A 16 3.46 -0.11 2.36
N LEU A 17 2.84 -0.72 1.36
CA LEU A 17 2.32 0.00 0.20
C LEU A 17 0.82 -0.22 0.11
N ILE A 18 0.09 0.82 -0.24
CA ILE A 18 -1.37 0.79 -0.42
C ILE A 18 -1.70 0.90 -1.89
N LEU A 19 -2.67 0.12 -2.33
CA LEU A 19 -3.22 0.19 -3.68
C LEU A 19 -4.00 1.51 -3.82
N ASP A 20 -3.73 2.27 -4.88
CA ASP A 20 -4.47 3.50 -5.17
C ASP A 20 -5.90 3.21 -5.68
N ASP A 21 -6.74 4.24 -5.72
CA ASP A 21 -8.14 4.12 -6.16
C ASP A 21 -8.27 3.64 -7.62
N THR A 22 -7.25 3.90 -8.45
CA THR A 22 -7.23 3.43 -9.85
C THR A 22 -6.89 1.97 -9.99
N LYS A 23 -6.39 1.33 -8.92
CA LYS A 23 -5.87 -0.04 -8.88
C LYS A 23 -4.70 -0.29 -9.84
N GLU A 24 -4.04 0.77 -10.29
CA GLU A 24 -2.89 0.68 -11.19
C GLU A 24 -1.55 0.85 -10.47
N TYR A 25 -1.53 1.51 -9.33
CA TYR A 25 -0.31 1.82 -8.59
C TYR A 25 -0.43 1.45 -7.11
N LEU A 26 0.73 1.22 -6.51
CA LEU A 26 0.93 1.05 -5.08
C LEU A 26 1.70 2.26 -4.57
N ASP A 27 1.14 3.00 -3.63
CA ASP A 27 1.77 4.13 -2.96
C ASP A 27 2.42 3.70 -1.66
N VAL A 28 3.67 4.11 -1.43
CA VAL A 28 4.37 3.81 -0.17
C VAL A 28 3.74 4.60 0.97
N LEU A 29 3.10 3.88 1.89
CA LEU A 29 2.48 4.44 3.09
C LEU A 29 3.46 4.61 4.24
N ALA A 30 4.28 3.60 4.50
CA ALA A 30 5.22 3.57 5.61
C ALA A 30 6.43 2.71 5.28
N THR A 31 7.58 3.13 5.82
CA THR A 31 8.85 2.40 5.70
C THR A 31 9.57 2.39 7.05
N TYR A 32 10.41 1.39 7.26
CA TYR A 32 11.30 1.29 8.41
C TYR A 32 12.66 0.71 8.01
N GLY A 33 13.74 1.26 8.57
CA GLY A 33 15.11 0.78 8.39
C GLY A 33 15.81 1.26 7.13
N TYR A 34 15.16 2.03 6.25
CA TYR A 34 15.77 2.55 5.03
C TYR A 34 16.43 3.93 5.25
N GLU A 35 17.56 4.21 4.57
CA GLU A 35 18.26 5.51 4.65
C GLU A 35 17.39 6.68 4.18
N LYS A 36 16.45 6.44 3.27
CA LYS A 36 15.50 7.43 2.77
C LYS A 36 14.09 6.90 3.00
N GLU A 37 13.31 7.66 3.72
CA GLU A 37 11.87 7.45 3.77
C GLU A 37 11.30 7.64 2.36
N GLY A 38 10.90 6.56 1.75
CA GLY A 38 10.30 6.62 0.41
C GLY A 38 8.81 6.87 0.44
N ILE A 39 8.31 7.53 1.48
CA ILE A 39 6.90 7.89 1.62
C ILE A 39 6.47 8.72 0.40
N GLY A 40 5.40 8.30 -0.27
CA GLY A 40 4.91 8.91 -1.50
C GLY A 40 5.59 8.40 -2.78
N ALA A 41 6.56 7.50 -2.69
CA ALA A 41 7.03 6.76 -3.86
C ALA A 41 5.94 5.80 -4.35
N ARG A 42 5.93 5.55 -5.65
CA ARG A 42 4.85 4.84 -6.33
C ARG A 42 5.37 3.69 -7.19
N ILE A 43 4.77 2.51 -7.09
CA ILE A 43 5.09 1.35 -7.93
C ILE A 43 3.89 1.00 -8.81
N LYS A 44 4.13 0.74 -10.08
CA LYS A 44 3.08 0.23 -10.96
C LYS A 44 2.79 -1.25 -10.65
N VAL A 45 1.51 -1.61 -10.58
CA VAL A 45 1.06 -3.00 -10.45
C VAL A 45 1.62 -3.84 -11.61
N GLY A 46 2.23 -4.97 -11.27
CA GLY A 46 2.91 -5.85 -12.24
C GLY A 46 4.39 -5.53 -12.48
N VAL A 47 4.95 -4.49 -11.85
CA VAL A 47 6.38 -4.13 -11.98
C VAL A 47 7.17 -4.51 -10.73
N GLY A 48 8.29 -5.20 -10.91
CA GLY A 48 9.12 -5.70 -9.82
C GLY A 48 8.44 -6.78 -8.97
N VAL A 49 9.04 -7.16 -7.84
CA VAL A 49 8.50 -8.19 -6.95
C VAL A 49 7.18 -7.71 -6.32
N ILE A 50 7.19 -6.52 -5.74
CA ILE A 50 6.04 -5.92 -5.06
C ILE A 50 4.85 -5.75 -6.01
N GLY A 51 5.06 -5.16 -7.19
CA GLY A 51 4.00 -5.00 -8.18
C GLY A 51 3.47 -6.34 -8.73
N MET A 52 4.32 -7.37 -8.83
CA MET A 52 3.89 -8.72 -9.22
C MET A 52 3.07 -9.40 -8.13
N VAL A 53 3.42 -9.20 -6.85
CA VAL A 53 2.61 -9.67 -5.71
C VAL A 53 1.22 -9.04 -5.76
N ALA A 54 1.12 -7.73 -5.99
CA ALA A 54 -0.15 -7.05 -6.15
C ALA A 54 -0.98 -7.63 -7.30
N LYS A 55 -0.35 -7.84 -8.47
CA LYS A 55 -1.03 -8.38 -9.67
C LYS A 55 -1.52 -9.81 -9.49
N ARG A 56 -0.68 -10.66 -8.85
CA ARG A 56 -0.98 -12.10 -8.70
C ARG A 56 -1.78 -12.40 -7.44
N LYS A 57 -1.83 -11.46 -6.51
CA LYS A 57 -2.42 -11.63 -5.17
C LYS A 57 -1.85 -12.88 -4.45
N LYS A 58 -0.57 -13.14 -4.63
CA LYS A 58 0.14 -14.29 -4.06
C LYS A 58 1.46 -13.83 -3.46
N LEU A 59 1.79 -14.37 -2.29
CA LEU A 59 3.08 -14.20 -1.65
C LEU A 59 4.23 -14.56 -2.62
N MET A 60 5.29 -13.78 -2.59
CA MET A 60 6.56 -14.07 -3.27
C MET A 60 7.71 -13.93 -2.30
N ARG A 61 8.51 -14.99 -2.21
CA ARG A 61 9.77 -15.00 -1.49
C ARG A 61 10.93 -15.14 -2.48
N MET A 62 11.89 -14.26 -2.35
CA MET A 62 13.09 -14.21 -3.17
C MET A 62 14.30 -14.42 -2.27
N ALA A 63 15.11 -15.43 -2.55
CA ALA A 63 16.22 -15.85 -1.70
C ALA A 63 17.60 -15.43 -2.19
N ASN A 64 17.72 -14.94 -3.42
CA ASN A 64 18.97 -14.49 -4.03
C ASN A 64 18.64 -13.43 -5.11
N MET A 65 18.30 -12.24 -4.65
CA MET A 65 17.82 -11.15 -5.51
C MET A 65 18.88 -10.72 -6.52
N ARG A 66 20.15 -10.66 -6.11
CA ARG A 66 21.25 -10.19 -6.98
C ARG A 66 21.41 -11.08 -8.21
N MET A 67 21.39 -12.39 -8.01
CA MET A 67 21.53 -13.37 -9.09
C MET A 67 20.31 -13.33 -10.02
N GLN A 68 19.12 -13.16 -9.48
CA GLN A 68 17.89 -13.08 -10.25
C GLN A 68 17.76 -11.75 -11.00
N MET A 69 18.17 -10.62 -10.41
CA MET A 69 18.20 -9.32 -11.09
C MET A 69 19.21 -9.32 -12.24
N SER A 70 20.39 -9.89 -12.07
CA SER A 70 21.38 -9.99 -13.15
C SER A 70 20.87 -10.84 -14.32
N TYR A 71 20.18 -11.94 -14.03
CA TYR A 71 19.54 -12.78 -15.05
C TYR A 71 18.42 -12.02 -15.75
N MET A 72 17.53 -11.35 -15.01
CA MET A 72 16.45 -10.56 -15.61
C MET A 72 16.96 -9.36 -16.43
N GLN A 73 18.06 -8.73 -16.00
CA GLN A 73 18.70 -7.67 -16.80
C GLN A 73 19.35 -8.21 -18.08
N ALA A 74 19.95 -9.41 -18.03
CA ALA A 74 20.48 -10.07 -19.21
C ALA A 74 19.36 -10.40 -20.21
N VAL A 75 18.25 -10.98 -19.75
CA VAL A 75 17.07 -11.29 -20.56
C VAL A 75 16.43 -10.02 -21.10
N LYS A 76 16.32 -8.93 -20.31
CA LYS A 76 15.82 -7.64 -20.79
C LYS A 76 16.73 -7.03 -21.87
N LYS A 77 18.05 -7.17 -21.77
CA LYS A 77 18.97 -6.68 -22.82
C LYS A 77 18.78 -7.39 -24.17
N GLU A 78 18.39 -8.65 -24.17
CA GLU A 78 18.06 -9.38 -25.40
C GLU A 78 16.69 -8.96 -25.97
N VAL A 79 15.68 -8.74 -25.11
CA VAL A 79 14.33 -8.35 -25.54
C VAL A 79 14.27 -6.87 -25.98
N VAL A 80 15.03 -5.97 -25.34
CA VAL A 80 15.08 -4.53 -25.70
C VAL A 80 15.80 -4.30 -27.04
N LYS A 81 16.63 -5.21 -27.49
CA LYS A 81 17.14 -5.16 -28.89
C LYS A 81 16.04 -5.32 -29.95
N SER A 82 14.87 -5.78 -29.55
CA SER A 82 13.71 -6.04 -30.43
C SER A 82 12.62 -4.96 -30.38
N ASN A 83 12.52 -4.11 -29.33
CA ASN A 83 11.46 -3.11 -29.22
C ASN A 83 11.96 -1.81 -28.59
N ASN A 84 11.92 -0.72 -29.38
CA ASN A 84 12.26 0.65 -28.99
C ASN A 84 11.13 1.29 -28.14
N GLU A 85 10.97 0.90 -26.88
CA GLU A 85 10.14 1.65 -25.94
C GLU A 85 10.99 2.23 -24.82
N LYS A 86 11.05 3.57 -24.79
CA LYS A 86 11.65 4.39 -23.74
C LYS A 86 10.91 4.12 -22.43
N ILE A 87 11.55 3.35 -21.53
CA ILE A 87 11.12 3.26 -20.14
C ILE A 87 11.44 4.62 -19.52
N LYS A 88 10.42 5.44 -19.26
CA LYS A 88 10.52 6.66 -18.45
C LYS A 88 11.04 6.30 -17.05
N GLU A 89 11.96 7.12 -16.56
CA GLU A 89 12.54 7.01 -15.22
C GLU A 89 11.43 6.84 -14.17
N THR A 90 11.33 5.65 -13.62
CA THR A 90 10.50 5.37 -12.45
C THR A 90 11.25 5.90 -11.23
N VAL A 91 10.60 6.73 -10.43
CA VAL A 91 11.08 7.19 -9.12
C VAL A 91 11.64 5.96 -8.38
N THR A 92 12.88 6.08 -7.95
CA THR A 92 13.59 5.00 -7.25
C THR A 92 12.87 4.73 -5.95
N LEU A 93 12.29 3.54 -5.82
CA LEU A 93 11.73 3.07 -4.56
C LEU A 93 12.79 3.13 -3.45
N PRO A 94 12.35 3.43 -2.22
CA PRO A 94 13.19 3.11 -1.09
C PRO A 94 13.39 1.60 -1.08
N GLY A 95 14.59 1.18 -1.15
CA GLY A 95 14.99 -0.20 -1.14
C GLY A 95 16.45 -0.29 -0.76
N LEU A 96 16.85 -1.41 -0.21
CA LEU A 96 18.24 -1.67 0.06
C LEU A 96 19.02 -1.71 -1.26
N LYS A 97 20.21 -1.09 -1.28
CA LYS A 97 21.09 -1.13 -2.46
C LYS A 97 21.56 -2.55 -2.79
N ASN A 98 21.68 -3.37 -1.75
CA ASN A 98 22.22 -4.73 -1.81
C ASN A 98 21.21 -5.74 -1.26
N VAL A 99 19.96 -5.69 -1.73
CA VAL A 99 18.95 -6.69 -1.36
C VAL A 99 19.38 -8.06 -1.82
N GLU A 100 19.48 -9.00 -0.88
CA GLU A 100 19.76 -10.42 -1.17
C GLU A 100 18.51 -11.28 -0.94
N SER A 101 17.68 -10.95 0.04
CA SER A 101 16.41 -11.64 0.29
C SER A 101 15.25 -10.67 0.42
N GLN A 102 14.10 -11.06 -0.10
CA GLN A 102 12.86 -10.29 0.00
C GLN A 102 11.66 -11.22 0.16
N VAL A 103 10.75 -10.88 1.06
CA VAL A 103 9.40 -11.43 1.15
C VAL A 103 8.41 -10.32 0.93
N ALA A 104 7.52 -10.50 -0.04
CA ALA A 104 6.43 -9.59 -0.30
C ALA A 104 5.09 -10.34 -0.24
N ILE A 105 4.15 -9.81 0.52
CA ILE A 105 2.87 -10.45 0.86
C ILE A 105 1.73 -9.52 0.48
N PRO A 106 0.70 -10.01 -0.23
CA PRO A 106 -0.48 -9.20 -0.51
C PRO A 106 -1.27 -8.98 0.78
N MET A 107 -1.59 -7.75 1.09
CA MET A 107 -2.57 -7.38 2.10
C MET A 107 -3.97 -7.45 1.48
N GLN A 108 -4.75 -8.43 1.91
CA GLN A 108 -6.07 -8.72 1.33
C GLN A 108 -7.15 -8.73 2.40
N LEU A 109 -8.35 -8.31 2.00
CA LEU A 109 -9.58 -8.41 2.76
C LEU A 109 -10.67 -8.93 1.82
N ASP A 110 -11.33 -10.03 2.18
CA ASP A 110 -12.40 -10.63 1.38
C ASP A 110 -12.06 -10.72 -0.12
N ASP A 111 -10.86 -11.24 -0.46
CA ASP A 111 -10.31 -11.33 -1.82
C ASP A 111 -9.98 -9.99 -2.52
N GLU A 112 -10.23 -8.84 -1.90
CA GLU A 112 -9.79 -7.55 -2.41
C GLU A 112 -8.36 -7.22 -1.94
N LEU A 113 -7.54 -6.75 -2.89
CA LEU A 113 -6.20 -6.27 -2.57
C LEU A 113 -6.28 -4.86 -1.99
N VAL A 114 -5.78 -4.70 -0.77
CA VAL A 114 -5.62 -3.40 -0.10
C VAL A 114 -4.23 -2.82 -0.36
N GLY A 115 -3.22 -3.69 -0.46
CA GLY A 115 -1.85 -3.26 -0.64
C GLY A 115 -0.86 -4.43 -0.62
N VAL A 116 0.40 -4.11 -0.39
CA VAL A 116 1.49 -5.09 -0.26
C VAL A 116 2.35 -4.76 0.95
N PHE A 117 2.67 -5.76 1.73
CA PHE A 117 3.64 -5.71 2.80
C PHE A 117 4.94 -6.35 2.31
N SER A 118 6.08 -5.66 2.45
CA SER A 118 7.38 -6.17 2.01
C SER A 118 8.42 -6.05 3.12
N VAL A 119 9.24 -7.10 3.24
CA VAL A 119 10.40 -7.15 4.12
C VAL A 119 11.62 -7.50 3.29
N GLU A 120 12.72 -6.80 3.52
CA GLU A 120 13.97 -6.95 2.78
C GLU A 120 15.14 -7.21 3.73
N SER A 121 16.14 -7.93 3.23
CA SER A 121 17.41 -8.18 3.93
C SER A 121 18.60 -8.18 2.97
N GLU A 122 19.75 -7.75 3.48
CA GLU A 122 21.05 -7.88 2.80
C GLU A 122 21.68 -9.28 2.99
N GLU A 123 21.05 -10.15 3.75
CA GLU A 123 21.48 -11.51 3.98
C GLU A 123 20.79 -12.48 3.01
N LEU A 124 21.54 -13.48 2.56
CA LEU A 124 21.05 -14.50 1.64
C LEU A 124 20.12 -15.49 2.35
N ASN A 125 18.97 -15.77 1.73
CA ASN A 125 18.06 -16.83 2.17
C ASN A 125 17.68 -16.77 3.66
N VAL A 126 17.54 -15.57 4.19
CA VAL A 126 17.30 -15.35 5.62
C VAL A 126 15.85 -15.67 6.03
N PHE A 127 14.88 -15.51 5.12
CA PHE A 127 13.48 -15.74 5.43
C PHE A 127 13.10 -17.21 5.23
N ASP A 128 12.49 -17.81 6.24
CA ASP A 128 11.96 -19.17 6.21
C ASP A 128 10.42 -19.20 6.14
N LYS A 129 9.82 -20.36 6.40
CA LYS A 129 8.35 -20.52 6.40
C LYS A 129 7.68 -19.95 7.63
N GLU A 130 8.36 -19.87 8.75
CA GLU A 130 7.85 -19.28 9.98
C GLU A 130 7.79 -17.77 9.82
N ASP A 131 8.81 -17.17 9.23
CA ASP A 131 8.83 -15.76 8.86
C ASP A 131 7.69 -15.40 7.90
N GLU A 132 7.49 -16.22 6.85
CA GLU A 132 6.37 -16.04 5.91
C GLU A 132 5.03 -16.02 6.65
N LEU A 133 4.82 -16.91 7.62
CA LEU A 133 3.58 -16.99 8.40
C LEU A 133 3.41 -15.75 9.28
N ILE A 134 4.47 -15.33 9.99
CA ILE A 134 4.45 -14.14 10.84
C ILE A 134 4.13 -12.89 10.02
N ILE A 135 4.84 -12.70 8.89
CA ILE A 135 4.63 -11.54 8.02
C ILE A 135 3.22 -11.56 7.43
N THR A 136 2.68 -12.76 7.07
CA THR A 136 1.31 -12.91 6.56
C THR A 136 0.27 -12.48 7.60
N ILE A 137 0.43 -12.90 8.86
CA ILE A 137 -0.46 -12.50 9.94
C ILE A 137 -0.43 -10.98 10.12
N LEU A 138 0.76 -10.38 10.16
CA LEU A 138 0.94 -8.94 10.30
C LEU A 138 0.39 -8.16 9.11
N ALA A 139 0.56 -8.66 7.89
CA ALA A 139 -0.01 -8.07 6.68
C ALA A 139 -1.55 -8.05 6.72
N ASN A 140 -2.18 -9.16 7.14
CA ASN A 140 -3.63 -9.25 7.27
C ASN A 140 -4.17 -8.33 8.38
N GLN A 141 -3.49 -8.27 9.52
CA GLN A 141 -3.86 -7.34 10.61
C GLN A 141 -3.74 -5.88 10.16
N THR A 142 -2.70 -5.56 9.40
CA THR A 142 -2.51 -4.23 8.83
C THR A 142 -3.62 -3.87 7.84
N ALA A 143 -3.98 -4.80 6.96
CA ALA A 143 -5.09 -4.62 6.02
C ALA A 143 -6.40 -4.30 6.75
N SER A 144 -6.75 -5.10 7.78
CA SER A 144 -7.92 -4.85 8.62
C SER A 144 -7.88 -3.49 9.31
N ALA A 145 -6.74 -3.12 9.90
CA ALA A 145 -6.60 -1.83 10.58
C ALA A 145 -6.76 -0.64 9.62
N LEU A 146 -6.20 -0.74 8.41
CA LEU A 146 -6.34 0.28 7.37
C LEU A 146 -7.79 0.41 6.89
N GLN A 147 -8.48 -0.70 6.71
CA GLN A 147 -9.90 -0.68 6.34
C GLN A 147 -10.76 -0.02 7.42
N HIS A 148 -10.57 -0.40 8.68
CA HIS A 148 -11.30 0.22 9.79
C HIS A 148 -11.03 1.72 9.88
N ALA A 149 -9.79 2.16 9.70
CA ALA A 149 -9.44 3.58 9.69
C ALA A 149 -10.13 4.34 8.55
N ASN A 150 -10.18 3.76 7.35
CA ASN A 150 -10.86 4.35 6.20
C ASN A 150 -12.38 4.41 6.39
N LEU A 151 -13.00 3.35 6.91
CA LEU A 151 -14.44 3.32 7.21
C LEU A 151 -14.80 4.36 8.27
N TYR A 152 -14.01 4.46 9.34
CA TYR A 152 -14.22 5.45 10.39
C TYR A 152 -14.13 6.89 9.85
N LYS A 153 -13.16 7.17 9.00
CA LYS A 153 -13.01 8.47 8.34
C LYS A 153 -14.24 8.80 7.50
N LEU A 154 -14.69 7.86 6.66
CA LEU A 154 -15.86 8.03 5.81
C LEU A 154 -17.15 8.25 6.62
N GLU A 155 -17.30 7.55 7.74
CA GLU A 155 -18.43 7.73 8.65
C GLU A 155 -18.43 9.14 9.26
N GLN A 156 -17.29 9.64 9.70
CA GLN A 156 -17.16 11.00 10.24
C GLN A 156 -17.51 12.07 9.18
N GLU A 157 -17.04 11.89 7.95
CA GLU A 157 -17.38 12.80 6.84
C GLU A 157 -18.89 12.81 6.56
N ARG A 158 -19.53 11.65 6.52
CA ARG A 158 -20.98 11.53 6.33
C ARG A 158 -21.79 12.14 7.47
N LEU A 159 -21.35 11.97 8.71
CA LEU A 159 -22.01 12.59 9.85
C LEU A 159 -21.91 14.12 9.80
N ALA A 160 -20.79 14.67 9.39
CA ALA A 160 -20.60 16.10 9.22
C ALA A 160 -21.54 16.66 8.12
N GLU A 161 -21.63 15.98 6.97
CA GLU A 161 -22.55 16.35 5.87
C GLU A 161 -24.01 16.30 6.33
N LEU A 162 -24.39 15.23 7.04
CA LEU A 162 -25.76 15.07 7.54
C LEU A 162 -26.15 16.18 8.52
N ASN A 163 -25.25 16.53 9.44
CA ASN A 163 -25.46 17.62 10.39
C ASN A 163 -25.62 18.97 9.68
N THR A 164 -24.83 19.23 8.65
CA THR A 164 -24.93 20.45 7.84
C THR A 164 -26.29 20.52 7.15
N ALA A 165 -26.69 19.47 6.46
CA ALA A 165 -27.98 19.38 5.79
C ALA A 165 -29.18 19.52 6.77
N HIS A 166 -29.06 18.93 7.95
CA HIS A 166 -30.08 19.03 9.00
C HIS A 166 -30.26 20.49 9.49
N ASN A 167 -29.17 21.21 9.72
CA ASN A 167 -29.19 22.61 10.13
C ASN A 167 -29.77 23.49 9.03
N GLU A 168 -29.42 23.27 7.75
CA GLU A 168 -30.00 24.01 6.62
C GLU A 168 -31.52 23.79 6.51
N LEU A 169 -31.98 22.55 6.70
CA LEU A 169 -33.41 22.22 6.73
C LEU A 169 -34.15 22.92 7.90
N ALA A 170 -33.55 22.95 9.07
CA ALA A 170 -34.11 23.62 10.24
C ALA A 170 -34.26 25.12 10.00
N ASP A 171 -33.22 25.77 9.46
CA ASP A 171 -33.26 27.19 9.11
C ASP A 171 -34.30 27.51 8.03
N LEU A 172 -34.42 26.64 7.03
CA LEU A 172 -35.43 26.80 5.97
C LEU A 172 -36.85 26.68 6.53
N ASN A 173 -37.09 25.68 7.42
CA ASN A 173 -38.40 25.53 8.06
C ASN A 173 -38.78 26.76 8.91
N LEU A 174 -37.85 27.27 9.72
CA LEU A 174 -38.05 28.48 10.52
C LEU A 174 -38.40 29.71 9.62
N ASN A 175 -37.71 29.84 8.49
CA ASN A 175 -37.98 30.91 7.53
C ASN A 175 -39.34 30.75 6.84
N LEU A 176 -39.76 29.50 6.55
CA LEU A 176 -41.08 29.22 5.99
C LEU A 176 -42.21 29.53 6.98
N GLU A 177 -42.09 29.10 8.23
CA GLU A 177 -43.03 29.38 9.30
C GLU A 177 -43.21 30.88 9.47
N ARG A 178 -42.15 31.67 9.54
CA ARG A 178 -42.22 33.13 9.62
C ARG A 178 -42.93 33.74 8.44
N LYS A 179 -42.66 33.29 7.21
CA LYS A 179 -43.36 33.81 6.00
C LYS A 179 -44.84 33.46 5.96
N VAL A 180 -45.22 32.30 6.52
CA VAL A 180 -46.64 31.91 6.63
C VAL A 180 -47.34 32.81 7.63
N GLU A 181 -46.74 33.07 8.80
CA GLU A 181 -47.29 33.99 9.80
C GLU A 181 -47.47 35.42 9.25
N GLU A 182 -46.47 35.96 8.53
CA GLU A 182 -46.51 37.28 7.90
C GLU A 182 -47.61 37.43 6.81
N ARG A 183 -48.06 36.31 6.21
CA ARG A 183 -49.11 36.31 5.18
C ARG A 183 -50.52 36.08 5.73
N THR A 184 -50.63 35.68 6.98
CA THR A 184 -51.92 35.32 7.61
C THR A 184 -52.43 36.41 8.53
N CYS A 185 -51.65 37.48 8.76
CA CYS A 185 -52.06 38.73 9.39
C CYS A 185 -52.42 39.78 8.34
#